data_31df29dbb59823779eb486919c494bb5
#
_entry.id   31df29dbb59823779eb486919c494bb5
#
_cell.length_a   1.000
_cell.length_b   1.000
_cell.length_c   1.000
_cell.angle_alpha   90.00
_cell.angle_beta   90.00
_cell.angle_gamma   90.00
#
_symmetry.space_group_name_H-M   'P 1'
#
loop_
_entity.id
_entity.type
_entity.pdbx_description
1 polymer ?
#
loop_
_entity_poly.entity_id
_entity_poly.type
_entity_poly.pdbx_seq_one_letter_code
_entity_poly.pdbx_strand_id
1 'polypeptide(L)'
;MERINVTPRSDYKEKIEALGFDFHGDYWREEACYRFTTAEIEQLEEATREAYRMYCEAAEYIISEKPEFMERMLQIPPEICKRIRESWDQDELSLYGRFDFLLDERGVPRILEFNADTPTSLLEASVIQWQWKEECFPECDQYNGIHEGLVQSWKDIFPAGSDIHFAGALDDHEDTGTLQYLASTAMEAGFSTRVLDMNAMNLQDGLFYDPSGERIRRCFKLYPWEWMVNESPDGCLAQVEWLEPIWKLVMSNKAILSVLYELFPDSPYVLPCYLSR
;
A
#
# COMPACT_ATOMS: atom_id res chain seq x y z
N MET A 1 -14.58 -1.97 -20.17
CA MET A 1 -13.25 -2.65 -20.16
C MET A 1 -13.24 -3.75 -21.22
N GLU A 2 -12.22 -3.77 -22.06
CA GLU A 2 -12.04 -4.78 -23.10
C GLU A 2 -10.68 -5.47 -22.95
N ARG A 3 -10.65 -6.79 -22.95
CA ARG A 3 -9.39 -7.56 -22.98
C ARG A 3 -8.93 -7.73 -24.42
N ILE A 4 -7.74 -7.27 -24.74
CA ILE A 4 -7.13 -7.29 -26.07
C ILE A 4 -5.98 -8.29 -26.07
N ASN A 5 -5.94 -9.18 -27.08
CA ASN A 5 -4.78 -10.03 -27.29
C ASN A 5 -3.67 -9.24 -27.99
N VAL A 6 -2.45 -9.39 -27.48
CA VAL A 6 -1.25 -8.70 -27.95
C VAL A 6 -0.17 -9.73 -28.27
N THR A 7 0.64 -9.45 -29.29
CA THR A 7 1.84 -10.25 -29.52
C THR A 7 2.91 -9.81 -28.53
N PRO A 8 3.42 -10.71 -27.66
CA PRO A 8 4.48 -10.36 -26.74
C PRO A 8 5.73 -9.83 -27.44
N ARG A 9 6.43 -8.89 -26.82
CA ARG A 9 7.76 -8.46 -27.27
C ARG A 9 8.72 -9.65 -27.12
N SER A 10 9.57 -9.89 -28.12
CA SER A 10 10.48 -11.05 -28.11
C SER A 10 11.55 -10.98 -27.01
N ASP A 11 11.89 -9.78 -26.57
CA ASP A 11 12.92 -9.43 -25.60
C ASP A 11 12.34 -8.87 -24.26
N TYR A 12 11.07 -9.12 -24.00
CA TYR A 12 10.38 -8.47 -22.85
C TYR A 12 11.04 -8.83 -21.51
N LYS A 13 11.47 -10.08 -21.33
CA LYS A 13 12.09 -10.50 -20.06
C LYS A 13 13.35 -9.72 -19.76
N GLU A 14 14.27 -9.60 -20.71
CA GLU A 14 15.50 -8.82 -20.58
C GLU A 14 15.20 -7.34 -20.26
N LYS A 15 14.15 -6.79 -20.88
CA LYS A 15 13.74 -5.40 -20.66
C LYS A 15 13.18 -5.16 -19.26
N ILE A 16 12.28 -6.00 -18.79
CA ILE A 16 11.68 -5.84 -17.46
C ILE A 16 12.69 -6.11 -16.35
N GLU A 17 13.59 -7.09 -16.53
CA GLU A 17 14.70 -7.37 -15.62
C GLU A 17 15.68 -6.17 -15.53
N ALA A 18 15.97 -5.50 -16.65
CA ALA A 18 16.80 -4.30 -16.66
C ALA A 18 16.18 -3.12 -15.87
N LEU A 19 14.87 -3.16 -15.62
CA LEU A 19 14.14 -2.19 -14.78
C LEU A 19 14.02 -2.62 -13.32
N GLY A 20 14.66 -3.73 -12.93
CA GLY A 20 14.60 -4.28 -11.58
C GLY A 20 13.43 -5.22 -11.31
N PHE A 21 12.67 -5.61 -12.36
CA PHE A 21 11.56 -6.56 -12.23
C PHE A 21 12.03 -7.98 -12.57
N ASP A 22 12.81 -8.58 -11.68
CA ASP A 22 13.41 -9.91 -11.84
C ASP A 22 12.56 -11.05 -11.26
N PHE A 23 11.53 -10.72 -10.47
CA PHE A 23 10.57 -11.66 -9.87
C PHE A 23 9.36 -11.97 -10.75
N HIS A 24 9.42 -11.66 -12.05
CA HIS A 24 8.29 -11.79 -12.98
C HIS A 24 7.80 -13.24 -13.17
N GLY A 25 8.68 -14.24 -13.18
CA GLY A 25 8.36 -15.66 -13.30
C GLY A 25 7.28 -15.99 -14.34
N ASP A 26 6.22 -16.71 -13.91
CA ASP A 26 4.98 -16.92 -14.67
C ASP A 26 3.89 -15.86 -14.38
N TYR A 27 4.20 -14.88 -13.53
CA TYR A 27 3.28 -13.84 -13.08
C TYR A 27 3.02 -12.79 -14.17
N TRP A 28 4.07 -12.23 -14.77
CA TRP A 28 3.95 -11.24 -15.83
C TRP A 28 3.53 -11.87 -17.17
N ARG A 29 2.51 -11.28 -17.79
CA ARG A 29 1.93 -11.78 -19.04
C ARG A 29 1.84 -10.65 -20.05
N GLU A 30 2.44 -10.82 -21.24
CA GLU A 30 2.36 -9.84 -22.34
C GLU A 30 1.38 -10.25 -23.46
N GLU A 31 0.73 -11.40 -23.37
CA GLU A 31 -0.19 -11.88 -24.42
C GLU A 31 -1.50 -11.12 -24.47
N ALA A 32 -1.79 -10.29 -23.46
CA ALA A 32 -3.00 -9.51 -23.42
C ALA A 32 -2.86 -8.27 -22.53
N CYS A 33 -3.70 -7.28 -22.83
CA CYS A 33 -3.90 -6.11 -21.98
C CYS A 33 -5.39 -5.80 -21.83
N TYR A 34 -5.69 -4.88 -20.92
CA TYR A 34 -7.03 -4.34 -20.75
C TYR A 34 -7.07 -2.91 -21.27
N ARG A 35 -8.06 -2.63 -22.14
CA ARG A 35 -8.35 -1.29 -22.65
C ARG A 35 -9.58 -0.74 -21.95
N PHE A 36 -9.47 0.49 -21.47
CA PHE A 36 -10.54 1.24 -20.86
C PHE A 36 -10.89 2.46 -21.73
N THR A 37 -12.13 2.89 -21.68
CA THR A 37 -12.53 4.21 -22.14
C THR A 37 -12.30 5.24 -21.05
N THR A 38 -12.20 6.53 -21.40
CA THR A 38 -12.09 7.63 -20.44
C THR A 38 -13.21 7.58 -19.40
N ALA A 39 -14.44 7.33 -19.81
CA ALA A 39 -15.58 7.26 -18.89
C ALA A 39 -15.46 6.10 -17.88
N GLU A 40 -14.88 4.96 -18.28
CA GLU A 40 -14.62 3.84 -17.36
C GLU A 40 -13.50 4.19 -16.36
N ILE A 41 -12.49 4.95 -16.79
CA ILE A 41 -11.44 5.46 -15.90
C ILE A 41 -12.01 6.47 -14.90
N GLU A 42 -12.80 7.44 -15.35
CA GLU A 42 -13.49 8.41 -14.47
C GLU A 42 -14.37 7.70 -13.42
N GLN A 43 -15.03 6.61 -13.81
CA GLN A 43 -15.80 5.79 -12.87
C GLN A 43 -14.93 5.08 -11.84
N LEU A 44 -13.75 4.58 -12.23
CA LEU A 44 -12.79 3.97 -11.29
C LEU A 44 -12.21 5.00 -10.34
N GLU A 45 -11.91 6.22 -10.81
CA GLU A 45 -11.48 7.32 -9.94
C GLU A 45 -12.53 7.66 -8.89
N GLU A 46 -13.77 7.82 -9.31
CA GLU A 46 -14.88 8.13 -8.40
C GLU A 46 -15.07 6.99 -7.38
N ALA A 47 -15.06 5.74 -7.84
CA ALA A 47 -15.18 4.58 -6.96
C ALA A 47 -14.03 4.51 -5.96
N THR A 48 -12.79 4.82 -6.38
CA THR A 48 -11.61 4.84 -5.50
C THR A 48 -11.73 5.95 -4.45
N ARG A 49 -12.16 7.14 -4.83
CA ARG A 49 -12.36 8.29 -3.93
C ARG A 49 -13.43 7.98 -2.88
N GLU A 50 -14.57 7.45 -3.32
CA GLU A 50 -15.66 7.06 -2.42
C GLU A 50 -15.28 5.87 -1.53
N ALA A 51 -14.57 4.87 -2.07
CA ALA A 51 -14.05 3.77 -1.28
C ALA A 51 -13.14 4.26 -0.14
N TYR A 52 -12.20 5.14 -0.45
CA TYR A 52 -11.29 5.69 0.57
C TYR A 52 -12.05 6.50 1.63
N ARG A 53 -13.00 7.35 1.23
CA ARG A 53 -13.87 8.08 2.16
C ARG A 53 -14.62 7.12 3.10
N MET A 54 -15.26 6.09 2.55
CA MET A 54 -15.98 5.09 3.34
C MET A 54 -15.06 4.30 4.28
N TYR A 55 -13.85 3.98 3.86
CA TYR A 55 -12.85 3.34 4.73
C TYR A 55 -12.41 4.24 5.87
N CYS A 56 -12.21 5.54 5.62
CA CYS A 56 -11.91 6.51 6.69
C CYS A 56 -13.06 6.59 7.70
N GLU A 57 -14.32 6.67 7.25
CA GLU A 57 -15.46 6.69 8.16
C GLU A 57 -15.63 5.37 8.93
N ALA A 58 -15.36 4.22 8.30
CA ALA A 58 -15.38 2.93 8.97
C ALA A 58 -14.24 2.78 9.99
N ALA A 59 -13.06 3.29 9.68
CA ALA A 59 -11.93 3.33 10.62
C ALA A 59 -12.23 4.24 11.81
N GLU A 60 -12.73 5.45 11.58
CA GLU A 60 -13.18 6.36 12.64
C GLU A 60 -14.20 5.67 13.55
N TYR A 61 -15.21 5.03 12.97
CA TYR A 61 -16.24 4.31 13.72
C TYR A 61 -15.66 3.18 14.58
N ILE A 62 -14.73 2.40 14.04
CA ILE A 62 -14.06 1.32 14.78
C ILE A 62 -13.18 1.91 15.90
N ILE A 63 -12.36 2.91 15.59
CA ILE A 63 -11.34 3.43 16.52
C ILE A 63 -12.00 4.23 17.65
N SER A 64 -13.01 5.05 17.34
CA SER A 64 -13.59 6.02 18.27
C SER A 64 -14.89 5.56 18.90
N GLU A 65 -15.77 4.90 18.14
CA GLU A 65 -17.12 4.54 18.63
C GLU A 65 -17.25 3.06 19.04
N LYS A 66 -16.48 2.15 18.41
CA LYS A 66 -16.51 0.71 18.71
C LYS A 66 -15.11 0.13 19.01
N PRO A 67 -14.36 0.68 19.96
CA PRO A 67 -12.98 0.23 20.21
C PRO A 67 -12.88 -1.25 20.60
N GLU A 68 -13.93 -1.84 21.16
CA GLU A 68 -13.98 -3.28 21.45
C GLU A 68 -13.92 -4.15 20.18
N PHE A 69 -14.18 -3.59 19.00
CA PHE A 69 -14.02 -4.28 17.73
C PHE A 69 -12.54 -4.60 17.46
N MET A 70 -11.66 -3.67 17.75
CA MET A 70 -10.21 -3.88 17.61
C MET A 70 -9.72 -5.04 18.51
N GLU A 71 -10.14 -5.06 19.77
CA GLU A 71 -9.72 -6.08 20.72
C GLU A 71 -10.32 -7.46 20.42
N ARG A 72 -11.63 -7.53 20.13
CA ARG A 72 -12.38 -8.78 20.03
C ARG A 72 -12.37 -9.38 18.63
N MET A 73 -12.48 -8.55 17.60
CA MET A 73 -12.60 -9.03 16.22
C MET A 73 -11.24 -9.02 15.51
N LEU A 74 -10.45 -7.97 15.71
CA LEU A 74 -9.11 -7.87 15.11
C LEU A 74 -8.03 -8.50 16.01
N GLN A 75 -8.38 -8.86 17.26
CA GLN A 75 -7.48 -9.47 18.26
C GLN A 75 -6.23 -8.61 18.55
N ILE A 76 -6.39 -7.30 18.53
CA ILE A 76 -5.32 -6.34 18.78
C ILE A 76 -5.18 -6.13 20.30
N PRO A 77 -3.97 -6.22 20.88
CA PRO A 77 -3.74 -5.97 22.29
C PRO A 77 -4.16 -4.54 22.71
N PRO A 78 -4.66 -4.35 23.95
CA PRO A 78 -5.17 -3.05 24.41
C PRO A 78 -4.18 -1.89 24.30
N GLU A 79 -2.89 -2.12 24.56
CA GLU A 79 -1.82 -1.13 24.44
C GLU A 79 -1.63 -0.70 22.98
N ILE A 80 -1.76 -1.63 22.04
CA ILE A 80 -1.69 -1.34 20.59
C ILE A 80 -2.97 -0.63 20.12
N CYS A 81 -4.15 -1.00 20.65
CA CYS A 81 -5.39 -0.27 20.38
C CYS A 81 -5.26 1.21 20.80
N LYS A 82 -4.62 1.47 21.94
CA LYS A 82 -4.34 2.84 22.39
C LYS A 82 -3.39 3.56 21.41
N ARG A 83 -2.32 2.89 20.95
CA ARG A 83 -1.38 3.49 19.98
C ARG A 83 -2.04 3.77 18.64
N ILE A 84 -2.93 2.88 18.16
CA ILE A 84 -3.74 3.09 16.95
C ILE A 84 -4.59 4.37 17.09
N ARG A 85 -5.29 4.54 18.23
CA ARG A 85 -6.08 5.74 18.51
C ARG A 85 -5.21 6.99 18.52
N GLU A 86 -4.07 6.95 19.20
CA GLU A 86 -3.14 8.08 19.25
C GLU A 86 -2.64 8.45 17.85
N SER A 87 -2.34 7.45 17.00
CA SER A 87 -1.90 7.64 15.63
C SER A 87 -3.00 8.28 14.75
N TRP A 88 -4.25 7.83 14.93
CA TRP A 88 -5.42 8.38 14.25
C TRP A 88 -5.70 9.83 14.68
N ASP A 89 -5.75 10.09 16.00
CA ASP A 89 -6.03 11.41 16.56
C ASP A 89 -4.95 12.46 16.22
N GLN A 90 -3.73 12.02 15.92
CA GLN A 90 -2.59 12.86 15.50
C GLN A 90 -2.51 13.04 13.99
N ASP A 91 -3.45 12.50 13.22
CA ASP A 91 -3.42 12.52 11.75
C ASP A 91 -2.07 12.06 11.19
N GLU A 92 -1.47 10.98 11.76
CA GLU A 92 -0.21 10.45 11.24
C GLU A 92 -0.34 10.15 9.75
N LEU A 93 0.60 10.68 8.95
CA LEU A 93 0.49 10.72 7.50
C LEU A 93 0.71 9.36 6.87
N SER A 94 0.02 9.11 5.77
CA SER A 94 0.09 7.91 4.96
C SER A 94 0.64 8.25 3.58
N LEU A 95 1.39 7.33 2.97
CA LEU A 95 1.97 7.51 1.64
C LEU A 95 1.03 7.02 0.55
N TYR A 96 0.63 5.75 0.58
CA TYR A 96 -0.23 5.15 -0.44
C TYR A 96 -0.96 3.91 0.06
N GLY A 97 -1.82 3.36 -0.79
CA GLY A 97 -2.50 2.08 -0.60
C GLY A 97 -3.05 1.58 -1.92
N ARG A 98 -3.48 0.30 -1.98
CA ARG A 98 -4.04 -0.33 -3.17
C ARG A 98 -5.42 -0.90 -2.88
N PHE A 99 -6.43 -0.41 -3.61
CA PHE A 99 -7.74 -1.05 -3.66
C PHE A 99 -7.75 -2.15 -4.70
N ASP A 100 -8.34 -3.28 -4.35
CA ASP A 100 -8.68 -4.34 -5.29
C ASP A 100 -10.18 -4.28 -5.56
N PHE A 101 -10.55 -4.07 -6.84
CA PHE A 101 -11.93 -3.98 -7.29
C PHE A 101 -12.32 -5.14 -8.20
N LEU A 102 -13.55 -5.60 -8.06
CA LEU A 102 -14.25 -6.40 -9.06
C LEU A 102 -15.14 -5.49 -9.89
N LEU A 103 -15.00 -5.49 -11.22
CA LEU A 103 -16.00 -4.89 -12.09
C LEU A 103 -17.15 -5.89 -12.27
N ASP A 104 -18.35 -5.52 -11.82
CA ASP A 104 -19.53 -6.36 -12.00
C ASP A 104 -20.00 -6.38 -13.47
N GLU A 105 -21.06 -7.15 -13.77
CA GLU A 105 -21.61 -7.29 -15.13
C GLU A 105 -22.07 -5.97 -15.76
N ARG A 106 -22.29 -4.94 -14.94
CA ARG A 106 -22.66 -3.59 -15.37
C ARG A 106 -21.45 -2.66 -15.48
N GLY A 107 -20.25 -3.16 -15.17
CA GLY A 107 -19.03 -2.38 -15.10
C GLY A 107 -18.87 -1.55 -13.82
N VAL A 108 -19.73 -1.76 -12.80
CA VAL A 108 -19.62 -1.03 -11.52
C VAL A 108 -18.50 -1.64 -10.68
N PRO A 109 -17.51 -0.84 -10.22
CA PRO A 109 -16.47 -1.32 -9.34
C PRO A 109 -17.02 -1.73 -7.97
N ARG A 110 -16.70 -2.96 -7.53
CA ARG A 110 -17.07 -3.49 -6.21
C ARG A 110 -15.81 -3.67 -5.39
N ILE A 111 -15.78 -3.15 -4.19
CA ILE A 111 -14.65 -3.24 -3.28
C ILE A 111 -14.47 -4.69 -2.85
N LEU A 112 -13.29 -5.27 -3.07
CA LEU A 112 -12.90 -6.57 -2.55
C LEU A 112 -12.03 -6.44 -1.30
N GLU A 113 -11.05 -5.53 -1.34
CA GLU A 113 -10.18 -5.22 -0.20
C GLU A 113 -9.44 -3.91 -0.39
N PHE A 114 -8.87 -3.42 0.68
CA PHE A 114 -7.91 -2.33 0.68
C PHE A 114 -6.60 -2.78 1.32
N ASN A 115 -5.57 -2.93 0.50
CA ASN A 115 -4.21 -3.16 0.94
C ASN A 115 -3.63 -1.83 1.40
N ALA A 116 -3.94 -1.46 2.65
CA ALA A 116 -3.64 -0.14 3.20
C ALA A 116 -2.23 -0.07 3.82
N ASP A 117 -1.76 -1.18 4.39
CA ASP A 117 -0.52 -1.23 5.17
C ASP A 117 0.71 -1.61 4.33
N THR A 118 0.63 -2.72 3.58
CA THR A 118 1.74 -3.26 2.78
C THR A 118 1.32 -3.54 1.34
N PRO A 119 0.90 -2.52 0.56
CA PRO A 119 0.51 -2.75 -0.83
C PRO A 119 1.73 -3.05 -1.70
N THR A 120 1.66 -4.13 -2.49
CA THR A 120 2.64 -4.53 -3.51
C THR A 120 2.15 -4.17 -4.92
N SER A 121 2.80 -4.71 -5.97
CA SER A 121 2.51 -4.44 -7.40
C SER A 121 2.74 -2.98 -7.82
N LEU A 122 3.60 -2.28 -7.10
CA LEU A 122 3.86 -0.86 -7.34
C LEU A 122 4.79 -0.64 -8.52
N LEU A 123 5.88 -1.42 -8.63
CA LEU A 123 6.85 -1.35 -9.73
C LEU A 123 6.17 -1.70 -11.06
N GLU A 124 5.33 -2.73 -11.05
CA GLU A 124 4.56 -3.15 -12.21
C GLU A 124 3.65 -2.04 -12.73
N ALA A 125 2.90 -1.42 -11.81
CA ALA A 125 1.92 -0.41 -12.18
C ALA A 125 2.57 0.91 -12.63
N SER A 126 3.63 1.34 -11.95
CA SER A 126 4.24 2.65 -12.17
C SER A 126 5.27 2.67 -13.29
N VAL A 127 6.03 1.58 -13.48
CA VAL A 127 7.18 1.55 -14.39
C VAL A 127 6.99 0.54 -15.53
N ILE A 128 6.73 -0.74 -15.19
CA ILE A 128 6.77 -1.82 -16.16
C ILE A 128 5.64 -1.69 -17.19
N GLN A 129 4.42 -1.43 -16.73
CA GLN A 129 3.28 -1.21 -17.63
C GLN A 129 3.44 0.06 -18.47
N TRP A 130 4.04 1.12 -17.91
CA TRP A 130 4.33 2.34 -18.65
C TRP A 130 5.27 2.07 -19.81
N GLN A 131 6.41 1.43 -19.56
CA GLN A 131 7.36 1.13 -20.63
C GLN A 131 6.77 0.16 -21.67
N TRP A 132 6.00 -0.84 -21.23
CA TRP A 132 5.30 -1.72 -22.14
C TRP A 132 4.33 -0.94 -23.05
N LYS A 133 3.56 -0.01 -22.48
CA LYS A 133 2.63 0.85 -23.21
C LYS A 133 3.37 1.74 -24.23
N GLU A 134 4.47 2.38 -23.84
CA GLU A 134 5.27 3.23 -24.73
C GLU A 134 5.78 2.46 -25.97
N GLU A 135 6.13 1.19 -25.81
CA GLU A 135 6.63 0.37 -26.91
C GLU A 135 5.51 -0.26 -27.77
N CYS A 136 4.42 -0.67 -27.15
CA CYS A 136 3.36 -1.44 -27.84
C CYS A 136 2.20 -0.56 -28.31
N PHE A 137 1.90 0.52 -27.60
CA PHE A 137 0.76 1.42 -27.84
C PHE A 137 1.12 2.88 -27.53
N PRO A 138 2.12 3.46 -28.26
CA PRO A 138 2.58 4.81 -27.95
C PRO A 138 1.53 5.91 -28.11
N GLU A 139 0.46 5.63 -28.88
CA GLU A 139 -0.68 6.54 -29.09
C GLU A 139 -1.73 6.48 -27.97
N CYS A 140 -1.61 5.53 -27.05
CA CYS A 140 -2.52 5.37 -25.92
C CYS A 140 -1.96 6.02 -24.66
N ASP A 141 -2.82 6.27 -23.69
CA ASP A 141 -2.44 6.64 -22.33
C ASP A 141 -2.50 5.43 -21.40
N GLN A 142 -1.78 5.44 -20.30
CA GLN A 142 -1.83 4.41 -19.24
C GLN A 142 -2.44 4.99 -17.99
N TYR A 143 -3.08 6.05 -17.89
CA TYR A 143 -3.66 6.53 -16.64
C TYR A 143 -2.76 6.25 -15.41
N ASN A 144 -1.61 6.87 -15.37
CA ASN A 144 -0.56 6.62 -14.37
C ASN A 144 0.15 7.91 -13.97
N GLY A 145 -0.02 8.31 -12.70
CA GLY A 145 0.69 9.41 -12.06
C GLY A 145 1.38 8.95 -10.76
N ILE A 146 1.61 7.64 -10.62
CA ILE A 146 2.11 7.05 -9.36
C ILE A 146 3.50 7.57 -9.03
N HIS A 147 4.41 7.60 -10.00
CA HIS A 147 5.80 8.01 -9.77
C HIS A 147 5.88 9.47 -9.30
N GLU A 148 5.28 10.38 -10.04
CA GLU A 148 5.24 11.81 -9.71
C GLU A 148 4.50 12.07 -8.40
N GLY A 149 3.42 11.33 -8.17
CA GLY A 149 2.66 11.38 -6.92
C GLY A 149 3.51 10.96 -5.72
N LEU A 150 4.28 9.88 -5.82
CA LEU A 150 5.19 9.43 -4.76
C LEU A 150 6.29 10.47 -4.49
N VAL A 151 6.96 10.97 -5.53
CA VAL A 151 8.01 12.00 -5.41
C VAL A 151 7.46 13.26 -4.71
N GLN A 152 6.23 13.67 -5.03
CA GLN A 152 5.61 14.81 -4.37
C GLN A 152 5.20 14.50 -2.92
N SER A 153 4.60 13.33 -2.67
CA SER A 153 4.16 12.92 -1.33
C SER A 153 5.32 12.85 -0.33
N TRP A 154 6.50 12.37 -0.74
CA TRP A 154 7.68 12.40 0.13
C TRP A 154 8.01 13.80 0.62
N LYS A 155 7.91 14.82 -0.25
CA LYS A 155 8.17 16.22 0.09
C LYS A 155 7.10 16.81 1.02
N ASP A 156 5.88 16.33 0.91
CA ASP A 156 4.76 16.80 1.73
C ASP A 156 4.77 16.15 3.12
N ILE A 157 5.25 14.88 3.22
CA ILE A 157 5.26 14.11 4.46
C ILE A 157 6.44 14.50 5.36
N PHE A 158 7.65 14.61 4.80
CA PHE A 158 8.86 14.80 5.61
C PHE A 158 9.59 16.11 5.34
N PRO A 159 10.25 16.69 6.37
CA PRO A 159 11.10 17.85 6.17
C PRO A 159 12.25 17.57 5.20
N ALA A 160 12.58 18.53 4.35
CA ALA A 160 13.65 18.40 3.38
C ALA A 160 14.99 18.01 4.05
N GLY A 161 15.72 17.10 3.40
CA GLY A 161 17.03 16.62 3.89
C GLY A 161 16.92 15.59 5.04
N SER A 162 15.72 15.05 5.30
CA SER A 162 15.56 13.95 6.25
C SER A 162 16.20 12.66 5.74
N ASP A 163 16.68 11.82 6.67
CA ASP A 163 17.04 10.44 6.39
C ASP A 163 15.81 9.54 6.56
N ILE A 164 15.57 8.65 5.58
CA ILE A 164 14.45 7.72 5.57
C ILE A 164 14.99 6.30 5.41
N HIS A 165 14.60 5.41 6.31
CA HIS A 165 14.87 3.99 6.20
C HIS A 165 13.71 3.29 5.48
N PHE A 166 14.03 2.22 4.77
CA PHE A 166 13.07 1.36 4.08
C PHE A 166 13.33 -0.07 4.56
N ALA A 167 12.37 -0.68 5.22
CA ALA A 167 12.56 -1.98 5.85
C ALA A 167 11.49 -2.99 5.42
N GLY A 168 11.91 -4.24 5.19
CA GLY A 168 11.02 -5.36 4.84
C GLY A 168 11.75 -6.69 4.89
N ALA A 169 11.14 -7.74 4.37
CA ALA A 169 11.74 -9.06 4.22
C ALA A 169 12.59 -9.09 2.96
N LEU A 170 13.91 -8.87 3.07
CA LEU A 170 14.81 -8.76 1.91
C LEU A 170 15.17 -10.11 1.26
N ASP A 171 14.73 -11.22 1.81
CA ASP A 171 14.80 -12.55 1.18
C ASP A 171 13.67 -12.75 0.14
N ASP A 172 12.66 -11.88 0.12
CA ASP A 172 11.65 -11.80 -0.92
C ASP A 172 12.04 -10.79 -2.00
N HIS A 173 12.10 -11.24 -3.26
CA HIS A 173 12.50 -10.41 -4.39
C HIS A 173 11.45 -9.34 -4.74
N GLU A 174 10.15 -9.62 -4.58
CA GLU A 174 9.07 -8.66 -4.82
C GLU A 174 9.13 -7.53 -3.80
N ASP A 175 9.27 -7.87 -2.51
CA ASP A 175 9.40 -6.89 -1.44
C ASP A 175 10.64 -6.03 -1.62
N THR A 176 11.78 -6.67 -1.95
CA THR A 176 13.04 -5.97 -2.21
C THR A 176 12.92 -4.98 -3.39
N GLY A 177 12.33 -5.42 -4.50
CA GLY A 177 12.09 -4.56 -5.67
C GLY A 177 11.19 -3.37 -5.35
N THR A 178 10.10 -3.60 -4.61
CA THR A 178 9.18 -2.55 -4.16
C THR A 178 9.88 -1.53 -3.25
N LEU A 179 10.67 -2.00 -2.26
CA LEU A 179 11.40 -1.12 -1.34
C LEU A 179 12.47 -0.29 -2.07
N GLN A 180 13.21 -0.90 -3.01
CA GLN A 180 14.21 -0.19 -3.80
C GLN A 180 13.58 0.87 -4.70
N TYR A 181 12.45 0.57 -5.31
CA TYR A 181 11.70 1.54 -6.11
C TYR A 181 11.21 2.72 -5.26
N LEU A 182 10.58 2.46 -4.11
CA LEU A 182 10.15 3.51 -3.19
C LEU A 182 11.32 4.36 -2.68
N ALA A 183 12.45 3.72 -2.32
CA ALA A 183 13.65 4.43 -1.93
C ALA A 183 14.18 5.34 -3.05
N SER A 184 14.10 4.89 -4.32
CA SER A 184 14.50 5.71 -5.46
C SER A 184 13.63 6.95 -5.66
N THR A 185 12.31 6.85 -5.47
CA THR A 185 11.41 8.01 -5.53
C THR A 185 11.66 9.01 -4.40
N ALA A 186 12.01 8.52 -3.19
CA ALA A 186 12.42 9.40 -2.09
C ALA A 186 13.78 10.07 -2.35
N MET A 187 14.74 9.37 -2.96
CA MET A 187 16.01 9.98 -3.41
C MET A 187 15.78 11.07 -4.45
N GLU A 188 14.89 10.84 -5.42
CA GLU A 188 14.52 11.85 -6.41
C GLU A 188 13.85 13.07 -5.75
N ALA A 189 13.07 12.86 -4.69
CA ALA A 189 12.50 13.92 -3.88
C ALA A 189 13.54 14.69 -3.04
N GLY A 190 14.80 14.22 -2.97
CA GLY A 190 15.92 14.88 -2.29
C GLY A 190 16.22 14.35 -0.88
N PHE A 191 15.77 13.15 -0.55
CA PHE A 191 16.03 12.51 0.75
C PHE A 191 17.22 11.54 0.68
N SER A 192 17.88 11.33 1.82
CA SER A 192 18.84 10.23 1.99
C SER A 192 18.07 8.96 2.35
N THR A 193 18.38 7.86 1.67
CA THR A 193 17.64 6.61 1.87
C THR A 193 18.55 5.45 2.25
N ARG A 194 18.04 4.51 3.03
CA ARG A 194 18.69 3.25 3.38
C ARG A 194 17.68 2.12 3.37
N VAL A 195 17.96 1.09 2.58
CA VAL A 195 17.16 -0.15 2.56
C VAL A 195 17.84 -1.16 3.46
N LEU A 196 17.06 -1.82 4.33
CA LEU A 196 17.57 -2.83 5.27
C LEU A 196 16.52 -3.91 5.54
N ASP A 197 17.01 -5.07 5.98
CA ASP A 197 16.11 -6.14 6.44
C ASP A 197 15.47 -5.75 7.77
N MET A 198 14.15 -6.01 7.91
CA MET A 198 13.42 -5.71 9.14
C MET A 198 14.03 -6.40 10.36
N ASN A 199 14.54 -7.64 10.20
CA ASN A 199 15.21 -8.40 11.26
C ASN A 199 16.59 -7.85 11.65
N ALA A 200 17.18 -6.97 10.84
CA ALA A 200 18.45 -6.32 11.14
C ALA A 200 18.30 -5.07 12.01
N MET A 201 17.06 -4.63 12.25
CA MET A 201 16.77 -3.49 13.12
C MET A 201 16.92 -3.90 14.59
N ASN A 202 17.60 -3.07 15.37
CA ASN A 202 17.84 -3.35 16.79
C ASN A 202 17.03 -2.40 17.67
N LEU A 203 16.10 -2.95 18.46
CA LEU A 203 15.27 -2.19 19.40
C LEU A 203 15.98 -2.08 20.78
N GLN A 204 16.25 -0.87 21.22
CA GLN A 204 16.83 -0.55 22.54
C GLN A 204 16.12 0.65 23.17
N ASP A 205 15.60 0.49 24.37
CA ASP A 205 14.94 1.55 25.13
C ASP A 205 13.85 2.32 24.35
N GLY A 206 13.05 1.59 23.53
CA GLY A 206 11.99 2.16 22.70
C GLY A 206 12.49 2.92 21.46
N LEU A 207 13.75 2.75 21.07
CA LEU A 207 14.36 3.34 19.89
C LEU A 207 14.91 2.24 18.97
N PHE A 208 14.67 2.37 17.68
CA PHE A 208 15.29 1.50 16.69
C PHE A 208 16.60 2.07 16.18
N TYR A 209 17.55 1.17 15.96
CA TYR A 209 18.87 1.44 15.38
C TYR A 209 19.12 0.51 14.19
N ASP A 210 19.77 1.03 13.17
CA ASP A 210 20.24 0.25 12.02
C ASP A 210 21.52 -0.56 12.38
N PRO A 211 21.98 -1.47 11.49
CA PRO A 211 23.20 -2.24 11.73
C PRO A 211 24.48 -1.41 11.90
N SER A 212 24.50 -0.14 11.44
CA SER A 212 25.62 0.77 11.66
C SER A 212 25.57 1.49 13.02
N GLY A 213 24.48 1.31 13.78
CA GLY A 213 24.25 1.98 15.07
C GLY A 213 23.60 3.36 14.93
N GLU A 214 23.12 3.74 13.74
CA GLU A 214 22.39 4.98 13.57
C GLU A 214 20.91 4.81 13.97
N ARG A 215 20.38 5.83 14.64
CA ARG A 215 18.98 5.83 15.07
C ARG A 215 18.03 5.95 13.90
N ILE A 216 17.08 5.03 13.80
CA ILE A 216 15.98 5.06 12.83
C ILE A 216 14.89 5.99 13.39
N ARG A 217 14.66 7.11 12.73
CA ARG A 217 13.61 8.08 13.10
C ARG A 217 12.40 8.02 12.20
N ARG A 218 12.62 7.70 10.91
CA ARG A 218 11.61 7.59 9.85
C ARG A 218 11.83 6.32 9.11
N CYS A 219 10.79 5.53 8.97
CA CYS A 219 10.89 4.26 8.28
C CYS A 219 9.61 3.96 7.50
N PHE A 220 9.79 3.74 6.18
CA PHE A 220 8.78 3.01 5.42
C PHE A 220 9.00 1.52 5.66
N LYS A 221 7.97 0.81 6.13
CA LYS A 221 8.03 -0.63 6.32
C LYS A 221 7.15 -1.35 5.32
N LEU A 222 7.71 -2.29 4.58
CA LEU A 222 6.97 -3.31 3.84
C LEU A 222 6.93 -4.59 4.70
N TYR A 223 6.29 -4.48 5.84
CA TYR A 223 6.18 -5.53 6.85
C TYR A 223 4.85 -5.36 7.58
N PRO A 224 3.93 -6.35 7.54
CA PRO A 224 2.58 -6.18 8.07
C PRO A 224 2.55 -5.80 9.56
N TRP A 225 1.72 -4.84 9.92
CA TRP A 225 1.51 -4.48 11.33
C TRP A 225 1.03 -5.65 12.16
N GLU A 226 0.20 -6.57 11.60
CA GLU A 226 -0.22 -7.78 12.29
C GLU A 226 0.97 -8.66 12.70
N TRP A 227 2.02 -8.72 11.90
CA TRP A 227 3.23 -9.45 12.24
C TRP A 227 4.00 -8.74 13.35
N MET A 228 4.21 -7.44 13.21
CA MET A 228 4.88 -6.66 14.26
C MET A 228 4.16 -6.73 15.61
N VAL A 229 2.83 -6.67 15.63
CA VAL A 229 2.02 -6.79 16.86
C VAL A 229 2.26 -8.13 17.55
N ASN A 230 2.43 -9.21 16.80
CA ASN A 230 2.65 -10.55 17.35
C ASN A 230 4.10 -10.83 17.73
N GLU A 231 5.06 -10.32 16.96
CA GLU A 231 6.48 -10.64 17.09
C GLU A 231 7.24 -9.66 17.97
N SER A 232 6.89 -8.38 17.90
CA SER A 232 7.55 -7.27 18.59
C SER A 232 6.56 -6.18 18.99
N PRO A 233 5.65 -6.42 19.96
CA PRO A 233 4.70 -5.39 20.40
C PRO A 233 5.37 -4.09 20.83
N ASP A 234 6.52 -4.17 21.53
CA ASP A 234 7.32 -3.01 21.93
C ASP A 234 7.84 -2.22 20.71
N GLY A 235 8.09 -2.89 19.60
CA GLY A 235 8.46 -2.26 18.34
C GLY A 235 7.35 -1.38 17.76
N CYS A 236 6.09 -1.79 17.96
CA CYS A 236 4.93 -0.98 17.53
C CYS A 236 4.79 0.31 18.35
N LEU A 237 5.37 0.35 19.57
CA LEU A 237 5.36 1.49 20.48
C LEU A 237 6.62 2.34 20.37
N ALA A 238 7.59 1.94 19.55
CA ALA A 238 8.87 2.63 19.39
C ALA A 238 8.69 4.03 18.78
N GLN A 239 9.64 4.91 19.11
CA GLN A 239 9.66 6.30 18.64
C GLN A 239 10.19 6.39 17.20
N VAL A 240 9.40 5.93 16.25
CA VAL A 240 9.64 5.99 14.80
C VAL A 240 8.43 6.60 14.12
N GLU A 241 8.65 7.51 13.21
CA GLU A 241 7.64 7.99 12.25
C GLU A 241 7.49 6.91 11.18
N TRP A 242 6.53 6.01 11.39
CA TRP A 242 6.28 4.87 10.50
C TRP A 242 5.41 5.27 9.29
N LEU A 243 5.78 4.80 8.13
CA LEU A 243 4.95 4.65 6.94
C LEU A 243 4.84 3.15 6.60
N GLU A 244 3.67 2.61 6.45
CA GLU A 244 2.38 3.24 6.69
C GLU A 244 2.10 3.33 8.19
N PRO A 245 1.28 4.31 8.64
CA PRO A 245 0.99 4.51 10.06
C PRO A 245 0.15 3.36 10.64
N ILE A 246 0.28 3.13 11.96
CA ILE A 246 -0.33 1.96 12.60
C ILE A 246 -1.87 1.94 12.55
N TRP A 247 -2.54 3.09 12.38
CA TRP A 247 -3.99 3.11 12.21
C TRP A 247 -4.45 2.36 10.94
N LYS A 248 -3.58 2.19 9.95
CA LYS A 248 -3.88 1.42 8.74
C LYS A 248 -4.00 -0.09 8.96
N LEU A 249 -3.53 -0.61 10.10
CA LEU A 249 -3.83 -1.97 10.54
C LEU A 249 -5.34 -2.25 10.55
N VAL A 250 -6.15 -1.29 10.99
CA VAL A 250 -7.61 -1.41 10.99
C VAL A 250 -8.16 -1.49 9.59
N MET A 251 -7.62 -0.70 8.65
CA MET A 251 -8.09 -0.65 7.26
C MET A 251 -7.66 -1.85 6.43
N SER A 252 -6.49 -2.43 6.71
CA SER A 252 -5.97 -3.61 5.97
C SER A 252 -6.68 -4.90 6.33
N ASN A 253 -7.33 -4.98 7.49
CA ASN A 253 -8.00 -6.19 7.93
C ASN A 253 -9.36 -6.35 7.23
N LYS A 254 -9.60 -7.51 6.61
CA LYS A 254 -10.85 -7.78 5.87
C LYS A 254 -12.12 -7.70 6.72
N ALA A 255 -12.02 -7.78 8.05
CA ALA A 255 -13.17 -7.61 8.92
C ALA A 255 -13.83 -6.22 8.80
N ILE A 256 -13.09 -5.19 8.38
CA ILE A 256 -13.63 -3.85 8.12
C ILE A 256 -14.72 -3.86 7.04
N LEU A 257 -14.70 -4.81 6.10
CA LEU A 257 -15.74 -4.93 5.07
C LEU A 257 -17.14 -5.14 5.66
N SER A 258 -17.24 -5.80 6.82
CA SER A 258 -18.51 -5.96 7.53
C SER A 258 -19.02 -4.63 8.11
N VAL A 259 -18.11 -3.77 8.55
CA VAL A 259 -18.42 -2.43 9.05
C VAL A 259 -18.79 -1.50 7.88
N LEU A 260 -18.08 -1.59 6.76
CA LEU A 260 -18.47 -0.89 5.53
C LEU A 260 -19.90 -1.23 5.11
N TYR A 261 -20.27 -2.52 5.14
CA TYR A 261 -21.62 -2.91 4.80
C TYR A 261 -22.66 -2.47 5.85
N GLU A 262 -22.29 -2.44 7.14
CA GLU A 262 -23.15 -1.90 8.21
C GLU A 262 -23.43 -0.40 8.00
N LEU A 263 -22.41 0.39 7.65
CA LEU A 263 -22.52 1.84 7.52
C LEU A 263 -23.07 2.28 6.15
N PHE A 264 -22.74 1.55 5.10
CA PHE A 264 -23.06 1.93 3.72
C PHE A 264 -23.78 0.82 2.93
N PRO A 265 -24.90 0.27 3.42
CA PRO A 265 -25.57 -0.86 2.79
C PRO A 265 -26.12 -0.56 1.38
N ASP A 266 -26.40 0.71 1.09
CA ASP A 266 -26.95 1.17 -0.19
C ASP A 266 -25.88 1.66 -1.17
N SER A 267 -24.60 1.65 -0.79
CA SER A 267 -23.51 2.06 -1.68
C SER A 267 -23.36 1.09 -2.85
N PRO A 268 -23.27 1.59 -4.10
CA PRO A 268 -23.06 0.72 -5.25
C PRO A 268 -21.69 0.01 -5.23
N TYR A 269 -20.75 0.45 -4.41
CA TYR A 269 -19.38 -0.07 -4.36
C TYR A 269 -19.19 -1.15 -3.29
N VAL A 270 -20.08 -1.21 -2.29
CA VAL A 270 -19.96 -2.13 -1.16
C VAL A 270 -20.71 -3.43 -1.43
N LEU A 271 -20.04 -4.55 -1.21
CA LEU A 271 -20.67 -5.88 -1.26
C LEU A 271 -21.23 -6.27 0.11
N PRO A 272 -22.34 -7.02 0.16
CA PRO A 272 -22.82 -7.62 1.42
C PRO A 272 -21.72 -8.43 2.08
N CYS A 273 -21.33 -8.06 3.28
CA CYS A 273 -20.29 -8.72 4.05
C CYS A 273 -20.73 -8.89 5.50
N TYR A 274 -20.49 -10.08 6.05
CA TYR A 274 -20.88 -10.45 7.40
C TYR A 274 -19.73 -11.18 8.09
N LEU A 275 -19.57 -10.93 9.40
CA LEU A 275 -18.66 -11.74 10.21
C LEU A 275 -19.30 -13.10 10.48
N SER A 276 -18.54 -14.18 10.27
CA SER A 276 -18.97 -15.51 10.72
C SER A 276 -18.96 -15.55 12.25
N ARG A 277 -20.00 -16.15 12.84
CA ARG A 277 -20.10 -16.39 14.29
C ARG A 277 -19.17 -17.52 14.71
#